data_1d8d482c9e68d12b6f172055265c77ea
#
_entry.id   1d8d482c9e68d12b6f172055265c77ea
#
_cell.length_a   1.000
_cell.length_b   1.000
_cell.length_c   1.000
_cell.angle_alpha   90.00
_cell.angle_beta   90.00
_cell.angle_gamma   90.00
#
_symmetry.space_group_name_H-M   'P 1'
#
loop_
_entity.id
_entity.type
_entity.pdbx_description
1 polymer ?
#
loop_
_entity_poly.entity_id
_entity_poly.type
_entity_poly.pdbx_seq_one_letter_code
_entity_poly.pdbx_strand_id
1 'polypeptide(L)'
;MTSLPLVRPTLLVLALLPLCACPPPSPPPPPAEVVVRPAGEAGRWFAADIDAGRALELVGFLDRRFREPGNAPYRESLDEVESRLRGAGFGADDRLTLERWTLDEDAPTWEPLAASLEVVSPEVETLQSFSAADDRERTMLLIGSPGTAGSLEVDLVRDGEADPKGRAVLARGMPEAEYGRLAEAGASVALFGADARVEGRVSDDGAIPFGSVAAGDWGPVALRLSRATERRLRDLLATGKPVVLRVAASVRVERGPVEMLHAEVRGGPLPGLVVAAHLDEPGAEDNASGVAVAAALAELFGRGIRDGGAPAPNRSLHFVVGPEIAHAEETASRLRGTVGWAIALDQVGRPRGPQSSPHPTRALVERAPDPSQRWRADIGPGSGWMAGGDADEATWSRAAPSLLADVLVALLGGADRGWESHPFEGGSDHVPFLAAGVPSALVWKFPDPTYHTSLDRIGPSVVSSDELAEVGRGCAAMLASLGWEDGATVARAAAAPWETRAGVVAALTPGAAAACAWGRWLEQAADELETMLGAACTASPATAAALAEILGAATRLGDECLRSTIGSGRGGRRGGGA
;
A
#
# COMPACT_ATOMS: atom_id res chain seq x y z
N MET A 1 58.94 46.62 -29.14
CA MET A 1 58.30 47.54 -30.09
C MET A 1 57.64 46.76 -31.21
N THR A 2 56.38 46.49 -31.11
CA THR A 2 55.49 46.12 -32.19
C THR A 2 54.04 46.20 -31.67
N SER A 3 53.33 47.12 -32.21
CA SER A 3 51.97 47.55 -31.90
C SER A 3 50.92 46.54 -32.34
N LEU A 4 49.98 46.25 -31.45
CA LEU A 4 48.72 45.53 -31.71
C LEU A 4 47.62 46.57 -32.13
N PRO A 5 46.76 46.24 -33.10
CA PRO A 5 45.68 47.16 -33.50
C PRO A 5 44.43 47.00 -32.62
N LEU A 6 43.83 48.12 -32.30
CA LEU A 6 42.52 48.26 -31.63
C LEU A 6 41.41 47.71 -32.53
N VAL A 7 40.59 46.79 -31.98
CA VAL A 7 39.29 46.38 -32.56
C VAL A 7 38.20 47.25 -31.91
N ARG A 8 37.46 47.97 -32.74
CA ARG A 8 36.29 48.76 -32.33
C ARG A 8 35.08 47.83 -32.08
N PRO A 9 34.28 48.03 -31.07
CA PRO A 9 33.03 47.31 -30.88
C PRO A 9 31.93 47.93 -31.76
N THR A 10 31.33 47.13 -32.62
CA THR A 10 30.11 47.44 -33.37
C THR A 10 28.91 47.34 -32.44
N LEU A 11 28.22 48.44 -32.19
CA LEU A 11 26.93 48.46 -31.50
C LEU A 11 25.87 47.79 -32.38
N LEU A 12 25.34 46.67 -31.92
CA LEU A 12 24.15 46.05 -32.49
C LEU A 12 22.90 46.62 -31.78
N VAL A 13 22.17 47.47 -32.48
CA VAL A 13 20.90 48.00 -32.02
C VAL A 13 19.84 46.88 -32.22
N LEU A 14 19.47 46.20 -31.11
CA LEU A 14 18.31 45.33 -31.11
C LEU A 14 17.03 46.17 -31.03
N ALA A 15 16.26 46.17 -32.11
CA ALA A 15 14.91 46.72 -32.13
C ALA A 15 14.00 45.88 -31.24
N LEU A 16 13.55 46.42 -30.11
CA LEU A 16 12.50 45.86 -29.28
C LEU A 16 11.17 45.96 -30.00
N LEU A 17 10.71 44.85 -30.58
CA LEU A 17 9.32 44.67 -30.94
C LEU A 17 8.49 44.46 -29.66
N PRO A 18 7.34 45.11 -29.51
CA PRO A 18 6.48 44.85 -28.35
C PRO A 18 5.89 43.44 -28.49
N LEU A 19 6.30 42.54 -27.60
CA LEU A 19 5.61 41.29 -27.36
C LEU A 19 4.22 41.61 -26.82
N CYS A 20 3.18 41.45 -27.65
CA CYS A 20 1.82 41.40 -27.19
C CYS A 20 1.72 40.24 -26.19
N ALA A 21 1.75 40.54 -24.90
CA ALA A 21 1.45 39.59 -23.84
C ALA A 21 -0.05 39.23 -23.98
N CYS A 22 -0.33 38.01 -24.45
CA CYS A 22 -1.66 37.44 -24.25
C CYS A 22 -1.95 37.41 -22.75
N PRO A 23 -3.13 37.84 -22.30
CA PRO A 23 -3.52 37.69 -20.93
C PRO A 23 -3.45 36.19 -20.55
N PRO A 24 -3.02 35.84 -19.34
CA PRO A 24 -3.03 34.45 -18.92
C PRO A 24 -4.47 33.90 -19.06
N PRO A 25 -4.65 32.64 -19.46
CA PRO A 25 -5.95 32.03 -19.52
C PRO A 25 -6.60 32.16 -18.13
N SER A 26 -7.88 32.51 -18.11
CA SER A 26 -8.67 32.56 -16.87
C SER A 26 -8.54 31.21 -16.17
N PRO A 27 -8.37 31.17 -14.85
CA PRO A 27 -8.38 29.91 -14.12
C PRO A 27 -9.66 29.15 -14.48
N PRO A 28 -9.59 27.83 -14.67
CA PRO A 28 -10.79 27.04 -14.90
C PRO A 28 -11.78 27.28 -13.75
N PRO A 29 -13.09 27.28 -13.99
CA PRO A 29 -14.07 27.37 -12.93
C PRO A 29 -13.79 26.27 -11.91
N PRO A 30 -14.03 26.49 -10.61
CA PRO A 30 -13.88 25.45 -9.61
C PRO A 30 -14.72 24.24 -10.06
N PRO A 31 -14.20 23.01 -9.94
CA PRO A 31 -14.94 21.83 -10.35
C PRO A 31 -16.27 21.84 -9.61
N ALA A 32 -17.36 21.57 -10.34
CA ALA A 32 -18.65 21.35 -9.74
C ALA A 32 -18.49 20.26 -8.71
N GLU A 33 -18.99 20.50 -7.50
CA GLU A 33 -18.95 19.54 -6.41
C GLU A 33 -19.61 18.23 -6.88
N VAL A 34 -18.79 17.28 -7.34
CA VAL A 34 -19.27 15.97 -7.76
C VAL A 34 -19.58 15.21 -6.47
N VAL A 35 -20.81 15.40 -5.99
CA VAL A 35 -21.34 14.58 -4.91
C VAL A 35 -21.53 13.19 -5.51
N VAL A 36 -20.54 12.30 -5.30
CA VAL A 36 -20.68 10.88 -5.58
C VAL A 36 -21.74 10.36 -4.63
N ARG A 37 -22.95 10.28 -5.11
CA ARG A 37 -24.02 9.57 -4.39
C ARG A 37 -24.12 8.18 -4.96
N PRO A 38 -24.37 7.14 -4.15
CA PRO A 38 -24.80 5.86 -4.68
C PRO A 38 -25.95 6.13 -5.64
N ALA A 39 -25.78 5.80 -6.92
CA ALA A 39 -26.83 6.01 -7.89
C ALA A 39 -27.88 4.92 -7.72
N GLY A 40 -29.16 5.21 -8.01
CA GLY A 40 -30.22 4.23 -8.05
C GLY A 40 -30.83 3.85 -6.71
N GLU A 41 -31.30 2.60 -6.61
CA GLU A 41 -32.04 2.11 -5.45
C GLU A 41 -31.15 1.94 -4.21
N ALA A 42 -29.89 1.58 -4.37
CA ALA A 42 -28.94 1.37 -3.27
C ALA A 42 -28.79 2.63 -2.41
N GLY A 43 -28.81 3.81 -3.01
CA GLY A 43 -28.77 5.09 -2.28
C GLY A 43 -29.93 5.35 -1.32
N ARG A 44 -30.98 4.52 -1.36
CA ARG A 44 -32.10 4.63 -0.41
C ARG A 44 -31.80 3.97 0.93
N TRP A 45 -30.91 2.97 0.95
CA TRP A 45 -30.63 2.17 2.13
C TRP A 45 -29.30 2.50 2.80
N PHE A 46 -28.35 3.03 2.03
CA PHE A 46 -27.03 3.32 2.54
C PHE A 46 -26.79 4.83 2.55
N ALA A 47 -26.35 5.34 3.69
CA ALA A 47 -25.85 6.72 3.76
C ALA A 47 -24.69 6.87 2.76
N ALA A 48 -24.54 8.08 2.22
CA ALA A 48 -23.44 8.35 1.28
C ALA A 48 -22.05 8.25 1.94
N ASP A 49 -21.99 8.35 3.27
CA ASP A 49 -20.74 8.44 4.03
C ASP A 49 -20.66 7.40 5.14
N ILE A 50 -19.45 6.90 5.37
CA ILE A 50 -19.11 6.18 6.61
C ILE A 50 -19.10 7.17 7.80
N ASP A 51 -19.20 6.64 9.01
CA ASP A 51 -18.96 7.44 10.23
C ASP A 51 -17.44 7.63 10.42
N ALA A 52 -16.91 8.68 9.80
CA ALA A 52 -15.48 8.99 9.84
C ALA A 52 -14.98 9.37 11.24
N GLY A 53 -15.84 9.90 12.11
CA GLY A 53 -15.51 10.16 13.50
C GLY A 53 -15.22 8.87 14.24
N ARG A 54 -16.11 7.88 14.12
CA ARG A 54 -15.92 6.55 14.71
C ARG A 54 -14.74 5.79 14.07
N ALA A 55 -14.49 6.00 12.77
CA ALA A 55 -13.30 5.43 12.11
C ALA A 55 -12.01 6.01 12.74
N LEU A 56 -11.94 7.34 12.91
CA LEU A 56 -10.79 7.98 13.55
C LEU A 56 -10.61 7.56 15.02
N GLU A 57 -11.70 7.32 15.76
CA GLU A 57 -11.64 6.75 17.11
C GLU A 57 -11.00 5.35 17.10
N LEU A 58 -11.31 4.53 16.08
CA LEU A 58 -10.69 3.21 15.93
C LEU A 58 -9.19 3.34 15.61
N VAL A 59 -8.80 4.23 14.72
CA VAL A 59 -7.38 4.53 14.49
C VAL A 59 -6.68 4.87 15.82
N GLY A 60 -7.28 5.75 16.64
CA GLY A 60 -6.71 6.12 17.93
C GLY A 60 -6.65 4.96 18.95
N PHE A 61 -7.54 3.99 18.85
CA PHE A 61 -7.49 2.79 19.66
C PHE A 61 -6.35 1.87 19.22
N LEU A 62 -6.21 1.65 17.91
CA LEU A 62 -5.21 0.78 17.31
C LEU A 62 -3.80 1.37 17.46
N ASP A 63 -3.62 2.67 17.23
CA ASP A 63 -2.34 3.36 17.30
C ASP A 63 -1.61 3.19 18.64
N ARG A 64 -2.32 3.05 19.75
CA ARG A 64 -1.72 2.82 21.08
C ARG A 64 -1.18 1.41 21.27
N ARG A 65 -1.36 0.52 20.31
CA ARG A 65 -1.02 -0.90 20.39
C ARG A 65 0.10 -1.26 19.42
N PHE A 66 1.08 -2.00 19.89
CA PHE A 66 2.09 -2.60 19.03
C PHE A 66 1.55 -3.94 18.52
N ARG A 67 0.97 -3.93 17.35
CA ARG A 67 0.13 -5.01 16.81
C ARG A 67 0.93 -6.03 16.01
N GLU A 68 1.78 -6.81 16.69
CA GLU A 68 2.46 -7.95 16.06
C GLU A 68 1.54 -9.17 16.05
N PRO A 69 1.45 -9.94 14.96
CA PRO A 69 0.50 -11.03 14.82
C PRO A 69 0.48 -11.98 16.03
N GLY A 70 -0.70 -12.17 16.60
CA GLY A 70 -0.93 -13.07 17.73
C GLY A 70 -0.47 -12.55 19.10
N ASN A 71 0.18 -11.40 19.24
CA ASN A 71 0.48 -10.82 20.55
C ASN A 71 -0.79 -10.26 21.24
N ALA A 72 -0.69 -9.92 22.52
CA ALA A 72 -1.86 -9.43 23.27
C ALA A 72 -2.45 -8.13 22.66
N PRO A 73 -1.66 -7.09 22.31
CA PRO A 73 -2.17 -5.90 21.63
C PRO A 73 -2.85 -6.17 20.30
N TYR A 74 -2.39 -7.13 19.51
CA TYR A 74 -3.02 -7.56 18.29
C TYR A 74 -4.39 -8.19 18.54
N ARG A 75 -4.48 -9.14 19.49
CA ARG A 75 -5.75 -9.78 19.87
C ARG A 75 -6.76 -8.78 20.40
N GLU A 76 -6.34 -7.84 21.26
CA GLU A 76 -7.21 -6.75 21.74
C GLU A 76 -7.71 -5.86 20.59
N SER A 77 -6.88 -5.64 19.58
CA SER A 77 -7.26 -4.87 18.39
C SER A 77 -8.29 -5.62 17.57
N LEU A 78 -8.11 -6.92 17.40
CA LEU A 78 -9.06 -7.78 16.71
C LEU A 78 -10.40 -7.85 17.47
N ASP A 79 -10.37 -7.93 18.82
CA ASP A 79 -11.56 -7.90 19.68
C ASP A 79 -12.36 -6.59 19.53
N GLU A 80 -11.68 -5.46 19.44
CA GLU A 80 -12.34 -4.15 19.23
C GLU A 80 -13.03 -4.10 17.86
N VAL A 81 -12.36 -4.54 16.79
CA VAL A 81 -12.97 -4.60 15.46
C VAL A 81 -14.18 -5.54 15.48
N GLU A 82 -14.04 -6.74 16.04
CA GLU A 82 -15.15 -7.68 16.17
C GLU A 82 -16.34 -7.09 16.94
N SER A 83 -16.07 -6.41 18.06
CA SER A 83 -17.10 -5.76 18.87
C SER A 83 -17.88 -4.73 18.08
N ARG A 84 -17.21 -3.92 17.25
CA ARG A 84 -17.86 -2.93 16.37
C ARG A 84 -18.73 -3.59 15.32
N LEU A 85 -18.26 -4.65 14.67
CA LEU A 85 -19.00 -5.39 13.67
C LEU A 85 -20.23 -6.06 14.28
N ARG A 86 -20.11 -6.66 15.47
CA ARG A 86 -21.26 -7.19 16.22
C ARG A 86 -22.27 -6.10 16.55
N GLY A 87 -21.81 -4.91 16.93
CA GLY A 87 -22.64 -3.73 17.16
C GLY A 87 -23.41 -3.28 15.90
N ALA A 88 -22.88 -3.57 14.70
CA ALA A 88 -23.54 -3.31 13.43
C ALA A 88 -24.48 -4.44 12.97
N GLY A 89 -24.53 -5.57 13.70
CA GLY A 89 -25.45 -6.69 13.46
C GLY A 89 -24.80 -7.95 12.93
N PHE A 90 -23.49 -7.95 12.68
CA PHE A 90 -22.81 -9.15 12.23
C PHE A 90 -22.81 -10.25 13.31
N GLY A 91 -23.04 -11.49 12.88
CA GLY A 91 -23.20 -12.64 13.76
C GLY A 91 -24.58 -12.78 14.40
N ALA A 92 -25.54 -11.93 14.07
CA ALA A 92 -26.91 -11.97 14.60
C ALA A 92 -27.83 -12.90 13.78
N ASP A 93 -27.63 -12.97 12.47
CA ASP A 93 -28.40 -13.83 11.57
C ASP A 93 -27.54 -14.27 10.35
N ASP A 94 -28.13 -15.14 9.51
CA ASP A 94 -27.44 -15.71 8.35
C ASP A 94 -27.13 -14.69 7.23
N ARG A 95 -27.66 -13.49 7.28
CA ARG A 95 -27.40 -12.42 6.29
C ARG A 95 -26.11 -11.66 6.60
N LEU A 96 -25.75 -11.61 7.88
CA LEU A 96 -24.59 -10.89 8.39
C LEU A 96 -23.75 -11.85 9.22
N THR A 97 -22.84 -12.58 8.57
CA THR A 97 -21.99 -13.55 9.28
C THR A 97 -20.70 -12.89 9.77
N LEU A 98 -20.15 -13.41 10.86
CA LEU A 98 -18.89 -12.97 11.44
C LEU A 98 -18.18 -14.19 12.00
N GLU A 99 -16.97 -14.43 11.53
CA GLU A 99 -16.15 -15.56 11.88
C GLU A 99 -14.73 -15.12 12.24
N ARG A 100 -14.10 -15.86 13.15
CA ARG A 100 -12.65 -15.84 13.30
C ARG A 100 -12.07 -17.02 12.58
N TRP A 101 -11.07 -16.77 11.75
CA TRP A 101 -10.30 -17.82 11.11
C TRP A 101 -8.92 -17.86 11.74
N THR A 102 -8.52 -19.05 12.18
CA THR A 102 -7.19 -19.27 12.73
C THR A 102 -6.24 -19.60 11.57
N LEU A 103 -5.16 -18.84 11.48
CA LEU A 103 -4.10 -19.02 10.49
C LEU A 103 -3.01 -19.97 11.00
N ASP A 104 -2.68 -19.84 12.31
CA ASP A 104 -1.76 -20.71 13.02
C ASP A 104 -2.27 -20.88 14.45
N GLU A 105 -2.34 -22.11 14.93
CA GLU A 105 -2.86 -22.43 16.27
C GLU A 105 -1.83 -22.18 17.39
N ASP A 106 -0.54 -22.19 17.06
CA ASP A 106 0.55 -22.16 18.04
C ASP A 106 1.79 -21.42 17.50
N ALA A 107 1.57 -20.23 16.94
CA ALA A 107 2.65 -19.38 16.45
C ALA A 107 3.46 -18.77 17.61
N PRO A 108 4.77 -18.53 17.42
CA PRO A 108 5.51 -17.68 18.32
C PRO A 108 5.02 -16.22 18.17
N THR A 109 4.72 -15.58 19.30
CA THR A 109 4.30 -14.17 19.32
C THR A 109 5.34 -13.34 20.04
N TRP A 110 5.48 -12.08 19.66
CA TRP A 110 6.48 -11.18 20.21
C TRP A 110 5.84 -9.84 20.57
N GLU A 111 6.23 -9.27 21.72
CA GLU A 111 5.72 -7.98 22.20
C GLU A 111 6.84 -7.18 22.88
N PRO A 112 7.11 -5.92 22.45
CA PRO A 112 8.05 -5.04 23.12
C PRO A 112 7.39 -4.42 24.36
N LEU A 113 8.01 -4.57 25.52
CA LEU A 113 7.48 -4.03 26.79
C LEU A 113 8.22 -2.77 27.22
N ALA A 114 9.54 -2.75 27.11
CA ALA A 114 10.38 -1.60 27.42
C ALA A 114 11.78 -1.77 26.82
N ALA A 115 12.45 -0.68 26.50
CA ALA A 115 13.87 -0.71 26.16
C ALA A 115 14.54 0.62 26.52
N SER A 116 15.86 0.58 26.76
CA SER A 116 16.71 1.77 26.87
C SER A 116 18.07 1.53 26.27
N LEU A 117 18.61 2.59 25.69
CA LEU A 117 19.98 2.70 25.19
C LEU A 117 20.63 3.96 25.79
N GLU A 118 21.64 3.75 26.61
CA GLU A 118 22.35 4.81 27.34
C GLU A 118 23.85 4.72 27.07
N VAL A 119 24.51 5.87 26.99
CA VAL A 119 25.97 5.96 27.12
C VAL A 119 26.31 6.03 28.60
N VAL A 120 27.25 5.18 29.06
CA VAL A 120 27.78 5.19 30.44
C VAL A 120 29.13 5.89 30.47
N SER A 121 29.92 5.74 29.43
CA SER A 121 31.23 6.38 29.26
C SER A 121 31.38 6.85 27.81
N PRO A 122 31.98 8.03 27.54
CA PRO A 122 32.70 8.92 28.47
C PRO A 122 31.79 9.83 29.32
N GLU A 123 30.54 10.04 29.00
CA GLU A 123 29.56 10.86 29.72
C GLU A 123 28.23 10.13 29.73
N VAL A 124 27.50 10.18 30.85
CA VAL A 124 26.19 9.52 30.99
C VAL A 124 25.16 10.29 30.19
N GLU A 125 24.50 9.59 29.24
CA GLU A 125 23.49 10.17 28.37
C GLU A 125 22.50 9.09 27.93
N THR A 126 21.19 9.32 28.12
CA THR A 126 20.15 8.46 27.53
C THR A 126 19.93 8.87 26.08
N LEU A 127 20.10 7.93 25.16
CA LEU A 127 19.97 8.17 23.72
C LEU A 127 18.58 7.87 23.19
N GLN A 128 18.01 6.74 23.55
CA GLN A 128 16.66 6.29 23.19
C GLN A 128 16.07 5.45 24.31
N SER A 129 14.76 5.57 24.58
CA SER A 129 14.08 4.72 25.55
C SER A 129 12.58 4.72 25.33
N PHE A 130 11.94 3.60 25.66
CA PHE A 130 10.49 3.54 25.83
C PHE A 130 10.13 2.63 27.02
N SER A 131 8.99 2.89 27.65
CA SER A 131 8.50 2.13 28.81
C SER A 131 7.00 1.89 28.80
N ALA A 132 6.30 2.38 27.79
CA ALA A 132 4.86 2.24 27.63
C ALA A 132 4.51 1.88 26.18
N ALA A 133 3.41 1.16 25.99
CA ALA A 133 2.99 0.69 24.67
C ALA A 133 2.63 1.83 23.69
N ASP A 134 2.26 3.00 24.20
CA ASP A 134 1.95 4.20 23.42
C ASP A 134 3.14 5.14 23.23
N ASP A 135 4.32 4.77 23.69
CA ASP A 135 5.54 5.54 23.51
C ASP A 135 5.96 5.54 22.02
N ARG A 136 6.44 6.69 21.53
CA ARG A 136 6.91 6.84 20.15
C ARG A 136 8.13 5.99 19.84
N GLU A 137 9.02 5.84 20.81
CA GLU A 137 10.28 5.12 20.63
C GLU A 137 10.16 3.59 20.71
N ARG A 138 8.94 3.04 20.85
CA ARG A 138 8.73 1.58 20.90
C ARG A 138 9.30 0.82 19.69
N THR A 139 9.41 1.47 18.53
CA THR A 139 10.01 0.90 17.32
C THR A 139 11.54 0.74 17.42
N MET A 140 12.18 1.27 18.46
CA MET A 140 13.61 1.10 18.66
C MET A 140 14.02 -0.38 18.89
N LEU A 141 13.13 -1.22 19.35
CA LEU A 141 13.37 -2.65 19.51
C LEU A 141 12.86 -3.38 18.27
N LEU A 142 13.79 -4.02 17.55
CA LEU A 142 13.43 -4.76 16.35
C LEU A 142 12.56 -5.98 16.69
N ILE A 143 11.50 -6.18 15.91
CA ILE A 143 10.60 -7.34 16.04
C ILE A 143 11.44 -8.62 16.00
N GLY A 144 11.18 -9.55 16.91
CA GLY A 144 11.96 -10.78 17.05
C GLY A 144 13.25 -10.65 17.87
N SER A 145 13.63 -9.45 18.29
CA SER A 145 14.79 -9.24 19.17
C SER A 145 14.60 -9.96 20.52
N PRO A 146 15.62 -10.63 21.06
CA PRO A 146 15.58 -11.13 22.43
C PRO A 146 15.61 -9.97 23.45
N GLY A 147 15.10 -10.23 24.65
CA GLY A 147 15.27 -9.35 25.81
C GLY A 147 16.61 -9.51 26.51
N THR A 148 16.84 -8.67 27.52
CA THR A 148 18.00 -8.76 28.43
C THR A 148 17.59 -9.32 29.79
N ALA A 149 18.49 -10.04 30.44
CA ALA A 149 18.33 -10.41 31.87
C ALA A 149 18.77 -9.24 32.78
N GLY A 150 17.95 -8.17 32.81
CA GLY A 150 18.31 -6.91 33.46
C GLY A 150 18.95 -5.94 32.47
N SER A 151 20.02 -5.23 32.84
CA SER A 151 20.78 -4.37 31.95
C SER A 151 22.14 -4.95 31.59
N LEU A 152 22.60 -4.73 30.38
CA LEU A 152 23.93 -5.09 29.90
C LEU A 152 24.80 -3.83 29.81
N GLU A 153 26.00 -3.85 30.35
CA GLU A 153 27.03 -2.86 30.07
C GLU A 153 28.05 -3.49 29.10
N VAL A 154 28.24 -2.87 27.96
CA VAL A 154 29.04 -3.43 26.87
C VAL A 154 29.81 -2.33 26.14
N ASP A 155 31.04 -2.67 25.72
CA ASP A 155 31.83 -1.80 24.86
C ASP A 155 31.21 -1.64 23.48
N LEU A 156 31.15 -0.42 22.98
CA LEU A 156 30.69 -0.13 21.61
C LEU A 156 31.87 -0.23 20.64
N VAL A 157 31.67 -0.94 19.54
CA VAL A 157 32.59 -1.02 18.43
C VAL A 157 31.89 -0.77 17.10
N ARG A 158 32.66 -0.35 16.10
CA ARG A 158 32.18 -0.35 14.71
C ARG A 158 32.34 -1.73 14.10
N ASP A 159 31.38 -2.10 13.31
CA ASP A 159 31.45 -3.35 12.54
C ASP A 159 32.70 -3.37 11.65
N GLY A 160 33.42 -4.50 11.71
CA GLY A 160 34.66 -4.76 10.98
C GLY A 160 35.91 -4.05 11.52
N GLU A 161 35.83 -3.25 12.61
CA GLU A 161 37.01 -2.59 13.20
C GLU A 161 37.57 -3.33 14.43
N ALA A 162 36.75 -4.16 15.09
CA ALA A 162 37.15 -4.95 16.26
C ALA A 162 36.35 -6.25 16.35
N ASP A 163 36.81 -7.17 17.23
CA ASP A 163 36.08 -8.40 17.55
C ASP A 163 34.70 -8.07 18.12
N PRO A 164 33.61 -8.52 17.51
CA PRO A 164 32.25 -8.24 17.97
C PRO A 164 31.85 -9.02 19.23
N LYS A 165 32.60 -10.07 19.59
CA LYS A 165 32.23 -10.98 20.69
C LYS A 165 32.06 -10.27 22.02
N GLY A 166 30.85 -10.40 22.60
CA GLY A 166 30.49 -9.79 23.87
C GLY A 166 30.32 -8.28 23.85
N ARG A 167 30.23 -7.65 22.67
CA ARG A 167 30.19 -6.19 22.49
C ARG A 167 28.90 -5.70 21.85
N ALA A 168 28.65 -4.41 21.94
CA ALA A 168 27.70 -3.71 21.10
C ALA A 168 28.35 -3.36 19.77
N VAL A 169 27.71 -3.72 18.66
CA VAL A 169 28.21 -3.47 17.31
C VAL A 169 27.33 -2.47 16.59
N LEU A 170 27.89 -1.35 16.17
CA LEU A 170 27.23 -0.44 15.25
C LEU A 170 27.36 -1.01 13.84
N ALA A 171 26.29 -1.64 13.36
CA ALA A 171 26.22 -2.36 12.09
C ALA A 171 26.34 -1.40 10.89
N ARG A 172 26.78 -1.93 9.74
CA ARG A 172 26.92 -1.18 8.48
C ARG A 172 25.75 -1.35 7.53
N GLY A 173 25.01 -2.44 7.68
CA GLY A 173 23.95 -2.84 6.77
C GLY A 173 22.58 -2.94 7.46
N MET A 174 21.65 -3.51 6.73
CA MET A 174 20.28 -3.73 7.16
C MET A 174 20.15 -4.91 8.12
N PRO A 175 19.17 -4.87 9.06
CA PRO A 175 18.96 -5.95 10.02
C PRO A 175 18.84 -7.33 9.38
N GLU A 176 18.08 -7.44 8.29
CA GLU A 176 17.80 -8.70 7.60
C GLU A 176 19.07 -9.37 7.03
N ALA A 177 20.03 -8.55 6.61
CA ALA A 177 21.30 -9.04 6.05
C ALA A 177 22.38 -9.31 7.09
N GLU A 178 22.39 -8.53 8.18
CA GLU A 178 23.53 -8.47 9.09
C GLU A 178 23.32 -9.17 10.43
N TYR A 179 22.05 -9.32 10.87
CA TYR A 179 21.76 -9.84 12.21
C TYR A 179 22.33 -11.24 12.43
N GLY A 180 22.10 -12.17 11.49
CA GLY A 180 22.62 -13.55 11.58
C GLY A 180 24.14 -13.60 11.71
N ARG A 181 24.86 -12.81 10.92
CA ARG A 181 26.32 -12.70 10.95
C ARG A 181 26.83 -12.19 12.29
N LEU A 182 26.17 -11.14 12.85
CA LEU A 182 26.55 -10.58 14.15
C LEU A 182 26.25 -11.55 15.29
N ALA A 183 25.16 -12.32 15.18
CA ALA A 183 24.83 -13.37 16.14
C ALA A 183 25.89 -14.50 16.13
N GLU A 184 26.27 -15.00 14.96
CA GLU A 184 27.32 -16.01 14.81
C GLU A 184 28.68 -15.52 15.32
N ALA A 185 28.97 -14.23 15.16
CA ALA A 185 30.18 -13.61 15.67
C ALA A 185 30.16 -13.36 17.20
N GLY A 186 29.02 -13.63 17.87
CA GLY A 186 28.86 -13.54 19.31
C GLY A 186 28.71 -12.12 19.84
N ALA A 187 28.20 -11.18 19.04
CA ALA A 187 27.82 -9.85 19.52
C ALA A 187 26.76 -9.95 20.63
N SER A 188 26.82 -9.08 21.63
CA SER A 188 25.79 -8.99 22.67
C SER A 188 24.65 -8.04 22.30
N VAL A 189 24.96 -7.00 21.53
CA VAL A 189 24.01 -5.99 21.05
C VAL A 189 24.33 -5.66 19.59
N ALA A 190 23.31 -5.63 18.74
CA ALA A 190 23.39 -5.16 17.36
C ALA A 190 22.61 -3.85 17.23
N LEU A 191 23.29 -2.80 16.78
CA LEU A 191 22.74 -1.46 16.59
C LEU A 191 22.66 -1.16 15.11
N PHE A 192 21.46 -0.94 14.61
CA PHE A 192 21.19 -0.70 13.19
C PHE A 192 20.79 0.76 12.98
N GLY A 193 21.52 1.47 12.13
CA GLY A 193 21.26 2.85 11.77
C GLY A 193 20.00 3.04 10.93
N ALA A 194 19.79 4.27 10.46
CA ALA A 194 18.68 4.62 9.61
C ALA A 194 18.72 3.83 8.28
N ASP A 195 17.54 3.50 7.81
CA ASP A 195 17.34 2.76 6.57
C ASP A 195 17.39 3.71 5.36
N ALA A 196 18.10 3.34 4.30
CA ALA A 196 18.12 4.08 3.04
C ALA A 196 16.72 4.25 2.43
N ARG A 197 15.78 3.32 2.68
CA ARG A 197 14.37 3.43 2.28
C ARG A 197 13.66 4.61 2.94
N VAL A 198 14.11 5.01 4.13
CA VAL A 198 13.59 6.15 4.89
C VAL A 198 14.42 7.42 4.60
N GLU A 199 15.67 7.26 4.13
CA GLU A 199 16.53 8.39 3.78
C GLU A 199 15.92 9.23 2.65
N GLY A 200 15.78 10.53 2.91
CA GLY A 200 15.19 11.48 1.96
C GLY A 200 13.67 11.61 2.03
N ARG A 201 12.94 10.70 2.69
CA ARG A 201 11.48 10.79 2.89
C ARG A 201 11.12 11.38 4.24
N VAL A 202 11.81 10.93 5.29
CA VAL A 202 11.60 11.42 6.66
C VAL A 202 12.63 12.48 6.97
N SER A 203 12.18 13.71 7.20
CA SER A 203 13.06 14.85 7.51
C SER A 203 13.47 14.91 8.98
N ASP A 204 12.77 14.23 9.87
CA ASP A 204 13.04 14.24 11.30
C ASP A 204 14.17 13.26 11.64
N ASP A 205 15.26 13.79 12.17
CA ASP A 205 16.43 13.01 12.57
C ASP A 205 16.18 12.13 13.81
N GLY A 206 15.10 12.38 14.55
CA GLY A 206 14.65 11.58 15.69
C GLY A 206 13.76 10.38 15.30
N ALA A 207 13.35 10.30 14.03
CA ALA A 207 12.54 9.17 13.56
C ALA A 207 13.31 7.85 13.70
N ILE A 208 12.67 6.84 14.29
CA ILE A 208 13.22 5.50 14.45
C ILE A 208 12.45 4.58 13.51
N PRO A 209 13.08 4.03 12.46
CA PRO A 209 12.44 3.06 11.60
C PRO A 209 12.08 1.79 12.38
N PHE A 210 10.92 1.17 12.10
CA PHE A 210 10.69 -0.18 12.60
C PHE A 210 11.24 -1.23 11.62
N GLY A 211 11.32 -2.46 12.06
CA GLY A 211 11.79 -3.58 11.27
C GLY A 211 11.90 -4.83 12.10
N SER A 212 12.33 -5.92 11.50
CA SER A 212 12.41 -7.22 12.14
C SER A 212 13.79 -7.85 12.03
N VAL A 213 14.04 -8.83 12.89
CA VAL A 213 15.15 -9.77 12.81
C VAL A 213 14.60 -11.19 12.87
N ALA A 214 15.38 -12.18 12.47
CA ALA A 214 14.97 -13.56 12.66
C ALA A 214 14.69 -13.83 14.14
N ALA A 215 13.44 -14.21 14.45
CA ALA A 215 13.03 -14.49 15.81
C ALA A 215 13.79 -15.69 16.40
N GLY A 216 14.17 -15.59 17.67
CA GLY A 216 14.82 -16.69 18.39
C GLY A 216 15.28 -16.29 19.79
N ASP A 217 15.44 -17.29 20.65
CA ASP A 217 15.98 -17.10 22.01
C ASP A 217 17.51 -16.89 22.02
N TRP A 218 18.12 -16.80 20.85
CA TRP A 218 19.56 -16.67 20.65
C TRP A 218 19.87 -15.48 19.75
N GLY A 219 20.98 -14.83 20.00
CA GLY A 219 21.45 -13.70 19.25
C GLY A 219 21.59 -12.43 20.08
N PRO A 220 22.12 -11.36 19.50
CA PRO A 220 22.26 -10.09 20.17
C PRO A 220 20.90 -9.39 20.33
N VAL A 221 20.76 -8.57 21.37
CA VAL A 221 19.67 -7.60 21.42
C VAL A 221 19.78 -6.66 20.23
N ALA A 222 18.72 -6.55 19.45
CA ALA A 222 18.72 -5.81 18.20
C ALA A 222 17.93 -4.49 18.36
N LEU A 223 18.64 -3.37 18.23
CA LEU A 223 18.06 -2.05 18.34
C LEU A 223 18.15 -1.27 17.03
N ARG A 224 17.09 -0.57 16.69
CA ARG A 224 17.03 0.42 15.63
C ARG A 224 17.33 1.81 16.18
N LEU A 225 18.16 2.54 15.47
CA LEU A 225 18.58 3.87 15.87
C LEU A 225 17.89 4.94 15.01
N SER A 226 17.59 6.07 15.63
CA SER A 226 17.33 7.28 14.87
C SER A 226 18.65 7.79 14.23
N ARG A 227 18.53 8.61 13.19
CA ARG A 227 19.70 9.25 12.58
C ARG A 227 20.49 10.12 13.58
N ALA A 228 19.79 10.77 14.49
CA ALA A 228 20.42 11.56 15.55
C ALA A 228 21.26 10.68 16.48
N THR A 229 20.70 9.57 16.92
CA THR A 229 21.39 8.60 17.81
C THR A 229 22.57 7.95 17.08
N GLU A 230 22.41 7.53 15.85
CA GLU A 230 23.49 6.95 15.05
C GLU A 230 24.67 7.93 14.89
N ARG A 231 24.36 9.18 14.54
CA ARG A 231 25.39 10.24 14.45
C ARG A 231 26.12 10.42 15.78
N ARG A 232 25.36 10.50 16.87
CA ARG A 232 25.95 10.67 18.21
C ARG A 232 26.92 9.54 18.56
N LEU A 233 26.56 8.29 18.28
CA LEU A 233 27.43 7.14 18.51
C LEU A 233 28.67 7.16 17.62
N ARG A 234 28.53 7.55 16.36
CA ARG A 234 29.67 7.72 15.43
C ARG A 234 30.64 8.80 15.89
N ASP A 235 30.11 9.92 16.39
CA ASP A 235 30.92 11.02 16.92
C ASP A 235 31.70 10.60 18.18
N LEU A 236 31.05 9.87 19.09
CA LEU A 236 31.72 9.32 20.28
C LEU A 236 32.87 8.38 19.88
N LEU A 237 32.63 7.47 18.97
CA LEU A 237 33.65 6.53 18.47
C LEU A 237 34.81 7.26 17.75
N ALA A 238 34.53 8.38 17.07
CA ALA A 238 35.54 9.18 16.38
C ALA A 238 36.51 9.88 17.35
N THR A 239 36.15 10.02 18.64
CA THR A 239 37.06 10.58 19.66
C THR A 239 38.24 9.64 19.96
N GLY A 240 38.17 8.37 19.59
CA GLY A 240 39.14 7.33 19.94
C GLY A 240 39.12 6.92 21.41
N LYS A 241 38.20 7.44 22.23
CA LYS A 241 38.02 6.99 23.61
C LYS A 241 37.11 5.78 23.67
N PRO A 242 37.29 4.88 24.66
CA PRO A 242 36.35 3.79 24.91
C PRO A 242 34.93 4.34 25.15
N VAL A 243 33.95 3.75 24.47
CA VAL A 243 32.53 4.05 24.63
C VAL A 243 31.86 2.84 25.25
N VAL A 244 31.23 3.02 26.41
CA VAL A 244 30.48 1.96 27.09
C VAL A 244 29.01 2.32 27.02
N LEU A 245 28.21 1.37 26.57
CA LEU A 245 26.75 1.46 26.52
C LEU A 245 26.13 0.62 27.61
N ARG A 246 25.01 1.12 28.15
CA ARG A 246 24.07 0.32 28.94
C ARG A 246 22.82 0.11 28.10
N VAL A 247 22.45 -1.16 27.92
CA VAL A 247 21.28 -1.57 27.15
C VAL A 247 20.38 -2.42 28.03
N ALA A 248 19.11 -2.08 28.06
CA ALA A 248 18.06 -2.91 28.64
C ALA A 248 16.94 -3.11 27.63
N ALA A 249 16.42 -4.34 27.55
CA ALA A 249 15.28 -4.68 26.70
C ALA A 249 14.40 -5.70 27.41
N SER A 250 13.12 -5.40 27.51
CA SER A 250 12.11 -6.30 28.03
C SER A 250 11.12 -6.65 26.93
N VAL A 251 10.98 -7.92 26.65
CA VAL A 251 10.07 -8.46 25.65
C VAL A 251 9.22 -9.55 26.27
N ARG A 252 8.05 -9.76 25.72
CA ARG A 252 7.22 -10.93 25.97
C ARG A 252 7.23 -11.80 24.72
N VAL A 253 7.65 -13.04 24.89
CA VAL A 253 7.58 -14.07 23.85
C VAL A 253 6.68 -15.18 24.38
N GLU A 254 5.60 -15.43 23.69
CA GLU A 254 4.61 -16.45 24.02
C GLU A 254 4.30 -17.27 22.77
N ARG A 255 3.51 -18.31 22.93
CA ARG A 255 2.92 -19.05 21.82
C ARG A 255 1.42 -18.96 21.91
N GLY A 256 0.77 -18.82 20.76
CA GLY A 256 -0.67 -18.70 20.73
C GLY A 256 -1.23 -18.59 19.31
N PRO A 257 -2.56 -18.51 19.19
CA PRO A 257 -3.19 -18.43 17.88
C PRO A 257 -2.94 -17.09 17.21
N VAL A 258 -2.68 -17.15 15.92
CA VAL A 258 -2.77 -16.03 15.00
C VAL A 258 -4.09 -16.14 14.27
N GLU A 259 -4.94 -15.16 14.45
CA GLU A 259 -6.31 -15.14 13.95
C GLU A 259 -6.56 -13.94 13.02
N MET A 260 -7.59 -14.05 12.20
CA MET A 260 -8.15 -12.98 11.38
C MET A 260 -9.67 -12.92 11.54
N LEU A 261 -10.28 -11.78 11.20
CA LEU A 261 -11.72 -11.62 11.11
C LEU A 261 -12.20 -11.72 9.67
N HIS A 262 -13.30 -12.42 9.47
CA HIS A 262 -14.07 -12.44 8.26
C HIS A 262 -15.53 -12.07 8.55
N ALA A 263 -15.99 -10.97 8.00
CA ALA A 263 -17.37 -10.55 8.05
C ALA A 263 -17.97 -10.60 6.64
N GLU A 264 -19.19 -11.14 6.50
CA GLU A 264 -19.89 -11.24 5.23
C GLU A 264 -21.27 -10.63 5.29
N VAL A 265 -21.57 -9.74 4.36
CA VAL A 265 -22.95 -9.43 3.97
C VAL A 265 -23.31 -10.40 2.88
N ARG A 266 -24.13 -11.42 3.21
CA ARG A 266 -24.48 -12.51 2.30
C ARG A 266 -25.34 -12.03 1.15
N GLY A 267 -24.90 -12.31 -0.05
CA GLY A 267 -25.54 -11.94 -1.29
C GLY A 267 -26.05 -13.11 -2.12
N GLY A 268 -26.43 -12.82 -3.35
CA GLY A 268 -26.84 -13.77 -4.38
C GLY A 268 -25.66 -14.55 -4.98
N PRO A 269 -25.91 -15.27 -6.08
CA PRO A 269 -24.96 -16.24 -6.64
C PRO A 269 -23.85 -15.61 -7.50
N LEU A 270 -23.85 -14.29 -7.70
CA LEU A 270 -22.81 -13.62 -8.46
C LEU A 270 -21.50 -13.57 -7.65
N PRO A 271 -20.32 -13.56 -8.31
CA PRO A 271 -19.04 -13.50 -7.61
C PRO A 271 -18.96 -12.31 -6.66
N GLY A 272 -18.51 -12.56 -5.42
CA GLY A 272 -18.46 -11.58 -4.34
C GLY A 272 -17.34 -10.56 -4.47
N LEU A 273 -17.33 -9.60 -3.55
CA LEU A 273 -16.37 -8.53 -3.42
C LEU A 273 -15.66 -8.64 -2.07
N VAL A 274 -14.34 -8.47 -2.04
CA VAL A 274 -13.54 -8.45 -0.80
C VAL A 274 -13.01 -7.05 -0.55
N VAL A 275 -13.10 -6.60 0.69
CA VAL A 275 -12.37 -5.45 1.24
C VAL A 275 -11.40 -6.00 2.28
N ALA A 276 -10.12 -5.83 2.06
CA ALA A 276 -9.04 -6.34 2.89
C ALA A 276 -8.25 -5.19 3.52
N ALA A 277 -7.81 -5.37 4.76
CA ALA A 277 -6.87 -4.46 5.42
C ALA A 277 -6.08 -5.23 6.48
N HIS A 278 -4.77 -5.06 6.53
CA HIS A 278 -3.97 -5.70 7.56
C HIS A 278 -4.04 -4.95 8.90
N LEU A 279 -4.04 -5.73 9.97
CA LEU A 279 -4.19 -5.24 11.34
C LEU A 279 -2.84 -5.03 12.04
N ASP A 280 -1.87 -5.82 11.68
CA ASP A 280 -0.51 -5.74 12.20
C ASP A 280 0.18 -4.44 11.80
N GLU A 281 1.44 -4.32 12.16
CA GLU A 281 2.21 -3.09 12.13
C GLU A 281 1.80 -2.02 13.17
N PRO A 282 2.76 -1.23 13.68
CA PRO A 282 2.49 -0.32 14.79
C PRO A 282 1.89 1.03 14.39
N GLY A 283 1.79 1.35 13.08
CA GLY A 283 1.45 2.69 12.60
C GLY A 283 -0.03 3.07 12.71
N ALA A 284 -0.29 4.37 12.75
CA ALA A 284 -1.63 4.95 12.67
C ALA A 284 -2.13 5.00 11.22
N GLU A 285 -1.25 5.40 10.30
CA GLU A 285 -1.52 5.38 8.87
C GLU A 285 -1.36 3.97 8.33
N ASP A 286 -0.28 3.31 8.70
CA ASP A 286 0.10 1.97 8.30
C ASP A 286 -0.10 0.95 9.46
N ASN A 287 -1.19 0.16 9.57
CA ASN A 287 -2.37 0.31 8.71
C ASN A 287 -3.66 0.42 9.54
N ALA A 288 -3.60 1.12 10.69
CA ALA A 288 -4.83 1.37 11.45
C ALA A 288 -5.86 2.16 10.62
N SER A 289 -5.42 2.99 9.66
CA SER A 289 -6.29 3.76 8.79
C SER A 289 -7.11 2.87 7.84
N GLY A 290 -6.48 1.88 7.20
CA GLY A 290 -7.15 0.92 6.33
C GLY A 290 -8.16 0.05 7.08
N VAL A 291 -7.75 -0.48 8.25
CA VAL A 291 -8.66 -1.24 9.13
C VAL A 291 -9.87 -0.42 9.54
N ALA A 292 -9.67 0.86 9.88
CA ALA A 292 -10.76 1.73 10.31
C ALA A 292 -11.78 1.99 9.20
N VAL A 293 -11.32 2.18 7.95
CA VAL A 293 -12.21 2.33 6.79
C VAL A 293 -12.91 1.01 6.47
N ALA A 294 -12.20 -0.13 6.48
CA ALA A 294 -12.82 -1.44 6.23
C ALA A 294 -13.91 -1.76 7.25
N ALA A 295 -13.63 -1.54 8.55
CA ALA A 295 -14.61 -1.72 9.62
C ALA A 295 -15.81 -0.76 9.46
N ALA A 296 -15.57 0.51 9.14
CA ALA A 296 -16.65 1.48 8.95
C ALA A 296 -17.54 1.18 7.73
N LEU A 297 -16.96 0.63 6.65
CA LEU A 297 -17.72 0.12 5.51
C LEU A 297 -18.58 -1.07 5.91
N ALA A 298 -18.01 -2.05 6.63
CA ALA A 298 -18.78 -3.17 7.16
C ALA A 298 -19.93 -2.69 8.06
N GLU A 299 -19.65 -1.77 8.99
CA GLU A 299 -20.68 -1.17 9.85
C GLU A 299 -21.81 -0.47 9.05
N LEU A 300 -21.45 0.24 7.97
CA LEU A 300 -22.41 0.92 7.10
C LEU A 300 -23.39 -0.09 6.47
N PHE A 301 -22.85 -1.13 5.84
CA PHE A 301 -23.67 -2.15 5.16
C PHE A 301 -24.41 -3.04 6.16
N GLY A 302 -23.80 -3.42 7.27
CA GLY A 302 -24.43 -4.18 8.34
C GLY A 302 -25.66 -3.48 8.90
N ARG A 303 -25.53 -2.19 9.24
CA ARG A 303 -26.66 -1.35 9.71
C ARG A 303 -27.73 -1.19 8.63
N GLY A 304 -27.35 -0.98 7.38
CA GLY A 304 -28.31 -0.87 6.27
C GLY A 304 -29.17 -2.13 6.09
N ILE A 305 -28.57 -3.30 6.24
CA ILE A 305 -29.28 -4.60 6.18
C ILE A 305 -30.16 -4.81 7.43
N ARG A 306 -29.60 -4.56 8.62
CA ARG A 306 -30.29 -4.81 9.90
C ARG A 306 -31.44 -3.83 10.14
N ASP A 307 -31.16 -2.53 10.01
CA ASP A 307 -32.07 -1.47 10.46
C ASP A 307 -32.78 -0.78 9.29
N GLY A 308 -32.11 -0.67 8.14
CA GLY A 308 -32.59 0.05 6.97
C GLY A 308 -33.49 -0.73 6.05
N GLY A 309 -33.64 -2.04 6.26
CA GLY A 309 -34.47 -2.91 5.43
C GLY A 309 -33.94 -3.10 4.01
N ALA A 310 -32.62 -2.90 3.78
CA ALA A 310 -31.99 -3.18 2.52
C ALA A 310 -32.19 -4.66 2.15
N PRO A 311 -32.50 -4.97 0.88
CA PRO A 311 -32.56 -6.36 0.43
C PRO A 311 -31.14 -6.96 0.42
N ALA A 312 -31.03 -8.29 0.35
CA ALA A 312 -29.75 -8.93 0.14
C ALA A 312 -29.13 -8.43 -1.18
N PRO A 313 -27.81 -8.20 -1.23
CA PRO A 313 -27.14 -7.82 -2.45
C PRO A 313 -27.11 -8.96 -3.48
N ASN A 314 -26.85 -8.63 -4.73
CA ASN A 314 -26.68 -9.64 -5.79
C ASN A 314 -25.35 -10.41 -5.66
N ARG A 315 -24.41 -9.85 -4.88
CA ARG A 315 -23.05 -10.37 -4.62
C ARG A 315 -22.75 -10.28 -3.13
N SER A 316 -22.15 -11.31 -2.55
CA SER A 316 -21.65 -11.18 -1.17
C SER A 316 -20.59 -10.10 -1.07
N LEU A 317 -20.62 -9.34 0.04
CA LEU A 317 -19.56 -8.42 0.41
C LEU A 317 -18.80 -9.02 1.58
N HIS A 318 -17.49 -9.18 1.41
CA HIS A 318 -16.61 -9.75 2.42
C HIS A 318 -15.67 -8.65 2.95
N PHE A 319 -15.55 -8.54 4.25
CA PHE A 319 -14.63 -7.62 4.94
C PHE A 319 -13.68 -8.47 5.76
N VAL A 320 -12.39 -8.35 5.48
CA VAL A 320 -11.36 -9.18 6.11
C VAL A 320 -10.29 -8.31 6.75
N VAL A 321 -9.92 -8.67 7.99
CA VAL A 321 -8.92 -7.97 8.78
C VAL A 321 -8.03 -8.99 9.45
N GLY A 322 -6.72 -8.92 9.23
CA GLY A 322 -5.78 -9.91 9.74
C GLY A 322 -4.32 -9.53 9.55
N PRO A 323 -3.37 -10.46 9.67
CA PRO A 323 -1.95 -10.20 9.41
C PRO A 323 -1.70 -9.95 7.92
N GLU A 324 -0.86 -8.97 7.60
CA GLU A 324 -0.51 -8.59 6.23
C GLU A 324 -0.16 -9.81 5.37
N ILE A 325 -0.58 -9.79 4.12
CA ILE A 325 -0.39 -10.89 3.16
C ILE A 325 -1.09 -12.19 3.58
N ALA A 326 -0.85 -12.69 4.79
CA ALA A 326 -1.35 -14.00 5.24
C ALA A 326 -2.88 -14.07 5.28
N HIS A 327 -3.55 -13.02 5.75
CA HIS A 327 -5.00 -13.00 5.78
C HIS A 327 -5.62 -12.93 4.36
N ALA A 328 -4.93 -12.26 3.43
CA ALA A 328 -5.35 -12.18 2.04
C ALA A 328 -5.16 -13.53 1.31
N GLU A 329 -4.04 -14.24 1.56
CA GLU A 329 -3.79 -15.60 1.05
C GLU A 329 -4.87 -16.58 1.53
N GLU A 330 -5.17 -16.56 2.83
CA GLU A 330 -6.21 -17.44 3.40
C GLU A 330 -7.59 -17.10 2.85
N THR A 331 -7.92 -15.82 2.70
CA THR A 331 -9.17 -15.38 2.10
C THR A 331 -9.29 -15.84 0.65
N ALA A 332 -8.26 -15.61 -0.16
CA ALA A 332 -8.24 -16.04 -1.56
C ALA A 332 -8.33 -17.57 -1.69
N SER A 333 -7.79 -18.32 -0.74
CA SER A 333 -7.86 -19.77 -0.68
C SER A 333 -9.27 -20.27 -0.31
N ARG A 334 -9.82 -19.76 0.80
CA ARG A 334 -11.15 -20.20 1.29
C ARG A 334 -12.30 -19.80 0.36
N LEU A 335 -12.21 -18.60 -0.22
CA LEU A 335 -13.26 -18.05 -1.08
C LEU A 335 -12.98 -18.29 -2.58
N ARG A 336 -12.12 -19.24 -2.91
CA ARG A 336 -11.76 -19.60 -4.29
C ARG A 336 -12.99 -19.90 -5.15
N GLY A 337 -13.14 -19.17 -6.26
CA GLY A 337 -14.25 -19.34 -7.21
C GLY A 337 -15.58 -18.72 -6.76
N THR A 338 -15.62 -18.10 -5.58
CA THR A 338 -16.82 -17.39 -5.07
C THR A 338 -16.65 -15.88 -5.06
N VAL A 339 -15.42 -15.36 -5.10
CA VAL A 339 -15.14 -13.93 -5.20
C VAL A 339 -14.64 -13.57 -6.60
N GLY A 340 -15.04 -12.40 -7.07
CA GLY A 340 -14.66 -11.85 -8.37
C GLY A 340 -13.63 -10.74 -8.29
N TRP A 341 -13.57 -10.01 -7.17
CA TRP A 341 -12.67 -8.87 -6.99
C TRP A 341 -12.28 -8.67 -5.54
N ALA A 342 -11.12 -8.05 -5.34
CA ALA A 342 -10.67 -7.60 -4.04
C ALA A 342 -10.12 -6.17 -4.09
N ILE A 343 -10.35 -5.39 -3.03
CA ILE A 343 -9.62 -4.15 -2.76
C ILE A 343 -8.87 -4.29 -1.45
N ALA A 344 -7.62 -3.89 -1.46
CA ALA A 344 -6.83 -3.69 -0.25
C ALA A 344 -6.86 -2.20 0.11
N LEU A 345 -7.02 -1.92 1.39
CA LEU A 345 -6.96 -0.57 1.95
C LEU A 345 -5.72 -0.48 2.83
N ASP A 346 -4.77 0.33 2.40
CA ASP A 346 -3.50 0.47 3.08
C ASP A 346 -3.06 1.95 3.04
N GLN A 347 -2.74 2.54 4.21
CA GLN A 347 -2.33 3.93 4.31
C GLN A 347 -3.33 4.91 3.65
N VAL A 348 -4.58 4.92 4.10
CA VAL A 348 -5.67 5.65 3.43
C VAL A 348 -6.09 6.94 4.15
N GLY A 349 -5.55 7.23 5.32
CA GLY A 349 -5.96 8.34 6.19
C GLY A 349 -5.16 9.63 6.05
N ARG A 350 -4.02 9.62 5.34
CA ARG A 350 -3.10 10.74 5.27
C ARG A 350 -3.65 11.90 4.45
N PRO A 351 -3.60 13.14 5.00
CA PRO A 351 -3.87 14.34 4.21
C PRO A 351 -2.86 14.50 3.07
N ARG A 352 -3.36 14.89 1.90
CA ARG A 352 -2.49 15.20 0.77
C ARG A 352 -1.56 16.35 1.11
N GLY A 353 -0.28 16.18 0.82
CA GLY A 353 0.72 17.22 1.04
C GLY A 353 0.52 18.41 0.09
N PRO A 354 1.01 19.61 0.46
CA PRO A 354 0.98 20.75 -0.45
C PRO A 354 1.77 20.43 -1.72
N GLN A 355 1.24 20.81 -2.88
CA GLN A 355 1.88 20.61 -4.18
C GLN A 355 3.28 21.26 -4.29
N SER A 356 3.59 22.20 -3.40
CA SER A 356 4.92 22.80 -3.27
C SER A 356 5.95 21.91 -2.56
N SER A 357 5.51 20.79 -1.95
CA SER A 357 6.45 19.81 -1.38
C SER A 357 7.26 19.14 -2.50
N PRO A 358 8.55 18.88 -2.30
CA PRO A 358 9.34 18.10 -3.25
C PRO A 358 8.81 16.68 -3.44
N HIS A 359 8.10 16.14 -2.46
CA HIS A 359 7.48 14.82 -2.49
C HIS A 359 6.07 14.91 -1.86
N PRO A 360 5.07 15.47 -2.57
CA PRO A 360 3.72 15.58 -2.03
C PRO A 360 3.08 14.19 -1.94
N THR A 361 2.41 13.92 -0.84
CA THR A 361 1.57 12.72 -0.71
C THR A 361 0.49 12.76 -1.78
N ARG A 362 0.39 11.68 -2.56
CA ARG A 362 -0.62 11.48 -3.60
C ARG A 362 -1.63 10.44 -3.16
N ALA A 363 -2.83 10.54 -3.68
CA ALA A 363 -3.89 9.55 -3.49
C ALA A 363 -3.91 8.61 -4.70
N LEU A 364 -3.66 7.35 -4.49
CA LEU A 364 -3.33 6.38 -5.51
C LEU A 364 -4.28 5.18 -5.47
N VAL A 365 -4.63 4.69 -6.65
CA VAL A 365 -5.23 3.38 -6.82
C VAL A 365 -4.27 2.55 -7.67
N GLU A 366 -3.57 1.62 -7.03
CA GLU A 366 -2.63 0.73 -7.71
C GLU A 366 -3.38 -0.36 -8.45
N ARG A 367 -3.01 -0.56 -9.70
CA ARG A 367 -3.61 -1.55 -10.60
C ARG A 367 -2.86 -2.87 -10.53
N ALA A 368 -3.50 -3.92 -11.04
CA ALA A 368 -2.79 -5.11 -11.45
C ALA A 368 -1.70 -4.80 -12.50
N PRO A 369 -0.65 -5.63 -12.60
CA PRO A 369 0.37 -5.49 -13.64
C PRO A 369 -0.25 -5.39 -15.02
N ASP A 370 0.14 -4.41 -15.81
CA ASP A 370 -0.31 -4.25 -17.18
C ASP A 370 0.88 -4.23 -18.18
N PRO A 371 0.65 -4.51 -19.45
CA PRO A 371 1.73 -4.57 -20.42
C PRO A 371 2.52 -3.28 -20.59
N SER A 372 1.98 -2.11 -20.24
CA SER A 372 2.68 -0.83 -20.37
C SER A 372 3.92 -0.77 -19.49
N GLN A 373 3.87 -1.36 -18.30
CA GLN A 373 4.98 -1.35 -17.35
C GLN A 373 6.20 -2.11 -17.86
N ARG A 374 6.00 -3.17 -18.64
CA ARG A 374 7.10 -4.00 -19.17
C ARG A 374 7.86 -3.34 -20.32
N TRP A 375 7.18 -2.51 -21.12
CA TRP A 375 7.75 -1.96 -22.37
C TRP A 375 7.92 -0.45 -22.37
N ARG A 376 7.53 0.23 -21.31
CA ARG A 376 7.72 1.67 -21.16
C ARG A 376 8.87 1.96 -20.22
N ALA A 377 10.03 2.28 -20.77
CA ALA A 377 11.16 2.81 -20.02
C ALA A 377 10.92 4.25 -19.48
N ASP A 378 9.84 4.90 -19.92
CA ASP A 378 9.46 6.27 -19.60
C ASP A 378 8.34 6.37 -18.55
N ILE A 379 7.87 5.25 -18.02
CA ILE A 379 7.08 5.28 -16.78
C ILE A 379 8.03 5.80 -15.72
N GLY A 380 7.81 7.04 -15.33
CA GLY A 380 8.61 7.72 -14.30
C GLY A 380 8.71 6.87 -13.03
N PRO A 381 9.58 7.23 -12.11
CA PRO A 381 9.68 6.51 -10.86
C PRO A 381 8.28 6.37 -10.29
N GLY A 382 7.90 5.17 -9.87
CA GLY A 382 6.63 4.89 -9.23
C GLY A 382 6.42 5.78 -8.01
N SER A 383 5.72 5.33 -7.01
CA SER A 383 5.58 6.07 -5.74
C SER A 383 6.94 6.34 -5.09
N GLY A 384 7.96 5.58 -5.49
CA GLY A 384 9.29 5.53 -4.91
C GLY A 384 9.36 4.49 -3.77
N TRP A 385 8.32 3.68 -3.58
CA TRP A 385 8.35 2.56 -2.63
C TRP A 385 9.19 1.41 -3.19
N MET A 386 8.94 1.02 -4.43
CA MET A 386 9.82 0.12 -5.19
C MET A 386 10.31 0.85 -6.44
N ALA A 387 11.57 0.69 -6.78
CA ALA A 387 12.11 1.20 -8.04
C ALA A 387 11.49 0.37 -9.19
N GLY A 388 10.43 0.88 -9.76
CA GLY A 388 9.53 0.28 -10.73
C GLY A 388 10.05 -0.95 -11.46
N GLY A 389 9.42 -2.08 -11.25
CA GLY A 389 9.54 -3.22 -12.13
C GLY A 389 10.14 -4.50 -11.58
N ASP A 390 10.23 -4.69 -10.27
CA ASP A 390 10.69 -5.96 -9.68
C ASP A 390 9.61 -7.05 -9.60
N ALA A 391 8.46 -6.83 -10.25
CA ALA A 391 7.54 -7.93 -10.49
C ALA A 391 8.25 -9.01 -11.33
N ASP A 392 8.35 -10.21 -10.79
CA ASP A 392 8.96 -11.33 -11.47
C ASP A 392 8.18 -11.75 -12.74
N GLU A 393 8.77 -12.58 -13.60
CA GLU A 393 8.10 -13.05 -14.82
C GLU A 393 6.78 -13.78 -14.51
N ALA A 394 6.67 -14.40 -13.32
CA ALA A 394 5.44 -15.06 -12.88
C ALA A 394 4.32 -14.04 -12.62
N THR A 395 4.64 -12.91 -11.99
CA THR A 395 3.72 -11.79 -11.79
C THR A 395 3.27 -11.20 -13.13
N TRP A 396 4.20 -10.96 -14.06
CA TRP A 396 3.88 -10.45 -15.40
C TRP A 396 3.06 -11.44 -16.24
N SER A 397 3.27 -12.74 -16.07
CA SER A 397 2.47 -13.76 -16.76
C SER A 397 1.02 -13.81 -16.28
N ARG A 398 0.75 -13.28 -15.10
CA ARG A 398 -0.58 -13.16 -14.47
C ARG A 398 -1.18 -11.76 -14.62
N ALA A 399 -0.57 -10.90 -15.44
CA ALA A 399 -1.09 -9.57 -15.71
C ALA A 399 -2.56 -9.67 -16.14
N ALA A 400 -3.44 -9.17 -15.30
CA ALA A 400 -4.87 -9.12 -15.55
C ALA A 400 -5.31 -7.64 -15.60
N PRO A 401 -6.31 -7.30 -16.41
CA PRO A 401 -6.90 -5.99 -16.31
C PRO A 401 -7.51 -5.79 -14.94
N SER A 402 -7.43 -4.59 -14.42
CA SER A 402 -8.10 -4.21 -13.18
C SER A 402 -9.11 -3.11 -13.49
N LEU A 403 -10.26 -3.49 -14.03
CA LEU A 403 -11.42 -2.60 -14.19
C LEU A 403 -11.84 -2.00 -12.86
N LEU A 404 -11.68 -2.76 -11.79
CA LEU A 404 -11.96 -2.31 -10.44
C LEU A 404 -11.15 -1.05 -10.07
N ALA A 405 -9.87 -1.01 -10.43
CA ALA A 405 -9.04 0.17 -10.18
C ALA A 405 -9.56 1.41 -10.95
N ASP A 406 -9.99 1.23 -12.19
CA ASP A 406 -10.53 2.34 -13.00
C ASP A 406 -11.86 2.84 -12.45
N VAL A 407 -12.73 1.93 -12.02
CA VAL A 407 -14.00 2.26 -11.34
C VAL A 407 -13.73 3.00 -10.04
N LEU A 408 -12.81 2.53 -9.22
CA LEU A 408 -12.43 3.19 -7.97
C LEU A 408 -11.91 4.60 -8.20
N VAL A 409 -10.97 4.79 -9.14
CA VAL A 409 -10.45 6.12 -9.48
C VAL A 409 -11.60 7.06 -9.90
N ALA A 410 -12.52 6.59 -10.74
CA ALA A 410 -13.66 7.38 -11.18
C ALA A 410 -14.61 7.75 -10.02
N LEU A 411 -14.92 6.79 -9.14
CA LEU A 411 -15.80 6.99 -7.99
C LEU A 411 -15.17 7.83 -6.88
N LEU A 412 -13.84 7.79 -6.74
CA LEU A 412 -13.09 8.67 -5.85
C LEU A 412 -12.94 10.10 -6.38
N GLY A 413 -13.47 10.38 -7.58
CA GLY A 413 -13.46 11.69 -8.21
C GLY A 413 -12.27 11.95 -9.14
N GLY A 414 -11.46 10.93 -9.43
CA GLY A 414 -10.35 10.98 -10.40
C GLY A 414 -9.38 12.12 -10.13
N ALA A 415 -8.81 12.64 -11.21
CA ALA A 415 -7.84 13.74 -11.17
C ALA A 415 -8.41 15.04 -10.58
N ASP A 416 -9.71 15.29 -10.68
CA ASP A 416 -10.36 16.48 -10.10
C ASP A 416 -10.24 16.52 -8.57
N ARG A 417 -10.19 15.35 -7.94
CA ARG A 417 -9.94 15.20 -6.50
C ARG A 417 -8.51 14.74 -6.19
N GLY A 418 -7.61 14.68 -7.18
CA GLY A 418 -6.22 14.26 -7.02
C GLY A 418 -6.05 12.76 -6.81
N TRP A 419 -7.00 11.92 -7.24
CA TRP A 419 -6.84 10.48 -7.29
C TRP A 419 -6.24 10.06 -8.63
N GLU A 420 -5.22 9.24 -8.56
CA GLU A 420 -4.47 8.78 -9.72
C GLU A 420 -4.49 7.26 -9.82
N SER A 421 -4.66 6.77 -11.04
CA SER A 421 -4.39 5.36 -11.33
C SER A 421 -2.88 5.14 -11.31
N HIS A 422 -2.42 4.19 -10.50
CA HIS A 422 -1.00 3.93 -10.28
C HIS A 422 -0.56 2.58 -10.90
N PRO A 423 0.63 2.50 -11.49
CA PRO A 423 1.21 1.23 -11.92
C PRO A 423 1.37 0.27 -10.74
N PHE A 424 1.43 -1.04 -11.04
CA PHE A 424 1.67 -2.07 -10.05
C PHE A 424 3.07 -1.91 -9.44
N GLU A 425 3.14 -1.89 -8.12
CA GLU A 425 4.38 -1.95 -7.34
C GLU A 425 4.41 -3.17 -6.40
N GLY A 426 3.25 -3.68 -6.03
CA GLY A 426 3.10 -4.83 -5.14
C GLY A 426 3.29 -4.48 -3.66
N GLY A 427 3.56 -5.49 -2.84
CA GLY A 427 3.99 -5.30 -1.44
C GLY A 427 2.88 -5.11 -0.42
N SER A 428 1.59 -5.32 -0.77
CA SER A 428 0.48 -5.29 0.17
C SER A 428 -0.59 -6.34 -0.18
N ASP A 429 -1.69 -6.37 0.54
CA ASP A 429 -2.73 -7.39 0.55
C ASP A 429 -3.44 -7.67 -0.78
N HIS A 430 -3.32 -6.80 -1.77
CA HIS A 430 -3.86 -7.04 -3.11
C HIS A 430 -3.08 -8.11 -3.89
N VAL A 431 -1.79 -8.32 -3.56
CA VAL A 431 -0.91 -9.26 -4.28
C VAL A 431 -1.36 -10.71 -4.18
N PRO A 432 -1.72 -11.27 -3.01
CA PRO A 432 -2.22 -12.63 -2.89
C PRO A 432 -3.49 -12.90 -3.72
N PHE A 433 -4.39 -11.93 -3.80
CA PHE A 433 -5.58 -12.07 -4.65
C PHE A 433 -5.21 -12.16 -6.13
N LEU A 434 -4.30 -11.30 -6.62
CA LEU A 434 -3.76 -11.38 -7.98
C LEU A 434 -3.12 -12.73 -8.24
N ALA A 435 -2.31 -13.23 -7.30
CA ALA A 435 -1.67 -14.55 -7.41
C ALA A 435 -2.69 -15.70 -7.49
N ALA A 436 -3.85 -15.53 -6.85
CA ALA A 436 -4.96 -16.48 -6.91
C ALA A 436 -5.85 -16.33 -8.16
N GLY A 437 -5.56 -15.36 -9.03
CA GLY A 437 -6.35 -15.06 -10.23
C GLY A 437 -7.59 -14.22 -9.95
N VAL A 438 -7.67 -13.56 -8.79
CA VAL A 438 -8.73 -12.62 -8.44
C VAL A 438 -8.24 -11.20 -8.74
N PRO A 439 -8.86 -10.48 -9.70
CA PRO A 439 -8.53 -9.08 -9.95
C PRO A 439 -8.62 -8.26 -8.67
N SER A 440 -7.56 -7.50 -8.38
CA SER A 440 -7.50 -6.69 -7.16
C SER A 440 -6.83 -5.35 -7.40
N ALA A 441 -7.08 -4.41 -6.49
CA ALA A 441 -6.51 -3.09 -6.48
C ALA A 441 -6.11 -2.68 -5.06
N LEU A 442 -5.07 -1.86 -4.94
CA LEU A 442 -4.67 -1.24 -3.69
C LEU A 442 -5.10 0.23 -3.70
N VAL A 443 -5.78 0.66 -2.66
CA VAL A 443 -6.09 2.08 -2.40
C VAL A 443 -5.15 2.56 -1.32
N TRP A 444 -4.33 3.55 -1.63
CA TRP A 444 -3.29 4.04 -0.73
C TRP A 444 -2.89 5.50 -0.98
N LYS A 445 -2.14 6.07 -0.05
CA LYS A 445 -1.64 7.44 -0.14
C LYS A 445 -0.15 7.49 0.11
N PHE A 446 0.61 7.78 -0.94
CA PHE A 446 2.06 7.73 -0.89
C PHE A 446 2.71 8.82 -1.76
N PRO A 447 3.96 9.29 -1.51
CA PRO A 447 4.83 8.89 -0.40
C PRO A 447 4.32 9.34 0.96
N ASP A 448 4.54 8.49 1.96
CA ASP A 448 4.29 8.80 3.37
C ASP A 448 5.60 9.21 4.06
N PRO A 449 5.70 10.46 4.55
CA PRO A 449 6.91 10.92 5.25
C PRO A 449 7.10 10.30 6.64
N THR A 450 6.14 9.53 7.15
CA THR A 450 6.24 8.83 8.43
C THR A 450 6.32 7.32 8.30
N TYR A 451 6.26 6.83 7.05
CA TYR A 451 6.22 5.41 6.70
C TYR A 451 7.27 4.58 7.43
N HIS A 452 6.82 3.52 8.09
CA HIS A 452 7.64 2.57 8.83
C HIS A 452 8.55 3.22 9.89
N THR A 453 8.06 4.27 10.57
CA THR A 453 8.83 4.92 11.64
C THR A 453 8.02 5.19 12.89
N SER A 454 8.73 5.54 13.97
CA SER A 454 8.14 6.01 15.24
C SER A 454 7.25 7.26 15.10
N LEU A 455 7.24 7.90 13.94
CA LEU A 455 6.44 9.10 13.65
C LEU A 455 5.06 8.77 13.07
N ASP A 456 4.84 7.54 12.64
CA ASP A 456 3.51 7.11 12.20
C ASP A 456 2.58 6.90 13.41
N ARG A 457 2.10 8.03 13.94
CA ARG A 457 1.24 8.11 15.12
C ARG A 457 0.07 9.03 14.82
N ILE A 458 -1.07 8.72 15.43
CA ILE A 458 -2.28 9.51 15.21
C ILE A 458 -2.04 11.01 15.43
N GLY A 459 -2.44 11.80 14.46
CA GLY A 459 -2.34 13.25 14.48
C GLY A 459 -2.90 13.82 13.17
N PRO A 460 -3.28 15.10 13.15
CA PRO A 460 -3.98 15.70 12.00
C PRO A 460 -3.16 15.76 10.71
N SER A 461 -1.83 15.62 10.81
CA SER A 461 -0.93 15.54 9.65
C SER A 461 -0.62 14.10 9.22
N VAL A 462 -1.06 13.10 9.96
CA VAL A 462 -0.83 11.68 9.69
C VAL A 462 -2.14 11.01 9.27
N VAL A 463 -3.20 11.13 10.08
CA VAL A 463 -4.53 10.62 9.74
C VAL A 463 -5.59 11.67 10.01
N SER A 464 -6.50 11.89 9.08
CA SER A 464 -7.63 12.78 9.25
C SER A 464 -8.97 12.10 8.93
N SER A 465 -10.03 12.54 9.63
CA SER A 465 -11.39 12.07 9.40
C SER A 465 -11.88 12.36 7.98
N ASP A 466 -11.47 13.48 7.39
CA ASP A 466 -11.90 13.89 6.05
C ASP A 466 -11.36 12.94 4.99
N GLU A 467 -10.10 12.50 5.13
CA GLU A 467 -9.47 11.55 4.21
C GLU A 467 -10.06 10.14 4.37
N LEU A 468 -10.33 9.71 5.60
CA LEU A 468 -11.04 8.45 5.86
C LEU A 468 -12.45 8.48 5.24
N ALA A 469 -13.18 9.61 5.40
CA ALA A 469 -14.50 9.80 4.79
C ALA A 469 -14.44 9.76 3.26
N GLU A 470 -13.43 10.38 2.65
CA GLU A 470 -13.27 10.40 1.20
C GLU A 470 -13.08 8.99 0.63
N VAL A 471 -12.14 8.22 1.20
CA VAL A 471 -11.91 6.84 0.78
C VAL A 471 -13.13 5.96 1.05
N GLY A 472 -13.70 6.07 2.24
CA GLY A 472 -14.89 5.32 2.62
C GLY A 472 -16.07 5.58 1.69
N ARG A 473 -16.29 6.85 1.27
CA ARG A 473 -17.35 7.22 0.33
C ARG A 473 -17.16 6.57 -1.04
N GLY A 474 -15.95 6.62 -1.59
CA GLY A 474 -15.64 6.01 -2.88
C GLY A 474 -15.82 4.49 -2.86
N CYS A 475 -15.31 3.83 -1.83
CA CYS A 475 -15.46 2.39 -1.65
C CYS A 475 -16.93 2.00 -1.39
N ALA A 476 -17.66 2.74 -0.57
CA ALA A 476 -19.08 2.50 -0.33
C ALA A 476 -19.92 2.62 -1.61
N ALA A 477 -19.64 3.65 -2.44
CA ALA A 477 -20.32 3.83 -3.72
C ALA A 477 -20.05 2.65 -4.67
N MET A 478 -18.80 2.17 -4.73
CA MET A 478 -18.43 0.99 -5.52
C MET A 478 -19.14 -0.28 -5.02
N LEU A 479 -19.06 -0.57 -3.72
CA LEU A 479 -19.68 -1.75 -3.12
C LEU A 479 -21.21 -1.74 -3.29
N ALA A 480 -21.85 -0.58 -3.13
CA ALA A 480 -23.29 -0.43 -3.35
C ALA A 480 -23.66 -0.65 -4.82
N SER A 481 -22.89 -0.05 -5.75
CA SER A 481 -23.16 -0.18 -7.19
C SER A 481 -22.97 -1.62 -7.68
N LEU A 482 -21.90 -2.29 -7.27
CA LEU A 482 -21.64 -3.68 -7.66
C LEU A 482 -22.54 -4.67 -6.90
N GLY A 483 -22.89 -4.36 -5.66
CA GLY A 483 -23.71 -5.24 -4.81
C GLY A 483 -25.20 -5.23 -5.15
N TRP A 484 -25.79 -4.06 -5.45
CA TRP A 484 -27.23 -3.92 -5.58
C TRP A 484 -27.71 -3.44 -6.95
N GLU A 485 -26.90 -2.73 -7.71
CA GLU A 485 -27.31 -2.14 -8.97
C GLU A 485 -26.95 -2.98 -10.21
N ASP A 486 -27.49 -2.60 -11.35
CA ASP A 486 -27.37 -3.27 -12.65
C ASP A 486 -26.07 -2.89 -13.37
N GLY A 487 -24.97 -2.78 -12.80
CA GLY A 487 -23.67 -2.56 -13.47
C GLY A 487 -23.58 -1.47 -14.56
N ALA A 488 -24.69 -0.88 -15.02
CA ALA A 488 -24.66 0.17 -16.07
C ALA A 488 -23.92 1.42 -15.60
N THR A 489 -23.98 1.72 -14.31
CA THR A 489 -23.20 2.80 -13.68
C THR A 489 -21.72 2.46 -13.65
N VAL A 490 -21.38 1.21 -13.35
CA VAL A 490 -20.02 0.69 -13.36
C VAL A 490 -19.43 0.70 -14.76
N ALA A 491 -20.21 0.25 -15.77
CA ALA A 491 -19.79 0.27 -17.16
C ALA A 491 -19.48 1.71 -17.65
N ARG A 492 -20.31 2.68 -17.28
CA ARG A 492 -20.07 4.09 -17.63
C ARG A 492 -18.82 4.64 -16.94
N ALA A 493 -18.58 4.27 -15.68
CA ALA A 493 -17.39 4.70 -14.96
C ALA A 493 -16.10 4.07 -15.54
N ALA A 494 -16.19 2.85 -16.06
CA ALA A 494 -15.06 2.16 -16.69
C ALA A 494 -14.80 2.60 -18.13
N ALA A 495 -15.80 3.03 -18.88
CA ALA A 495 -15.67 3.31 -20.32
C ALA A 495 -14.68 4.43 -20.65
N ALA A 496 -14.74 5.58 -19.97
CA ALA A 496 -13.89 6.73 -20.26
C ALA A 496 -12.38 6.48 -20.01
N PRO A 497 -11.94 5.86 -18.91
CA PRO A 497 -10.56 5.44 -18.73
C PRO A 497 -10.08 4.45 -19.80
N TRP A 498 -10.97 3.61 -20.29
CA TRP A 498 -10.67 2.58 -21.30
C TRP A 498 -10.41 3.17 -22.68
N GLU A 499 -11.23 4.12 -23.12
CA GLU A 499 -10.99 4.86 -24.37
C GLU A 499 -9.63 5.55 -24.33
N THR A 500 -9.26 6.14 -23.20
CA THR A 500 -7.96 6.78 -23.01
C THR A 500 -6.83 5.76 -23.10
N ARG A 501 -6.95 4.58 -22.47
CA ARG A 501 -5.93 3.53 -22.53
C ARG A 501 -5.80 2.92 -23.91
N ALA A 502 -6.90 2.61 -24.57
CA ALA A 502 -6.89 2.13 -25.95
C ALA A 502 -6.21 3.14 -26.89
N GLY A 503 -6.46 4.44 -26.70
CA GLY A 503 -5.79 5.50 -27.44
C GLY A 503 -4.28 5.56 -27.18
N VAL A 504 -3.85 5.44 -25.93
CA VAL A 504 -2.42 5.39 -25.55
C VAL A 504 -1.74 4.15 -26.14
N VAL A 505 -2.39 2.99 -26.08
CA VAL A 505 -1.87 1.74 -26.66
C VAL A 505 -1.72 1.86 -28.18
N ALA A 506 -2.72 2.43 -28.86
CA ALA A 506 -2.67 2.65 -30.30
C ALA A 506 -1.56 3.63 -30.72
N ALA A 507 -1.25 4.62 -29.89
CA ALA A 507 -0.21 5.61 -30.16
C ALA A 507 1.22 5.10 -29.89
N LEU A 508 1.39 4.09 -29.05
CA LEU A 508 2.72 3.61 -28.63
C LEU A 508 3.36 2.61 -29.60
N THR A 509 2.65 2.07 -30.59
CA THR A 509 3.06 1.03 -31.56
C THR A 509 4.41 0.36 -31.25
N PRO A 510 4.57 -0.37 -30.20
CA PRO A 510 5.81 -1.07 -29.93
C PRO A 510 5.65 -2.49 -30.43
N GLY A 511 6.38 -2.90 -31.36
CA GLY A 511 6.58 -4.25 -31.91
C GLY A 511 5.57 -5.35 -31.56
N ALA A 512 5.57 -6.41 -32.30
CA ALA A 512 4.64 -7.54 -32.24
C ALA A 512 4.35 -8.14 -30.87
N ALA A 513 5.35 -8.20 -29.99
CA ALA A 513 5.19 -8.80 -28.66
C ALA A 513 4.26 -7.95 -27.76
N ALA A 514 4.36 -6.63 -27.86
CA ALA A 514 3.50 -5.72 -27.11
C ALA A 514 2.05 -5.75 -27.65
N ALA A 515 1.86 -5.82 -28.97
CA ALA A 515 0.53 -5.97 -29.57
C ALA A 515 -0.17 -7.26 -29.11
N CYS A 516 0.60 -8.37 -29.01
CA CYS A 516 0.08 -9.64 -28.50
C CYS A 516 -0.32 -9.57 -27.03
N ALA A 517 0.49 -8.92 -26.21
CA ALA A 517 0.20 -8.79 -24.78
C ALA A 517 -1.02 -7.88 -24.54
N TRP A 518 -1.11 -6.77 -25.24
CA TRP A 518 -2.27 -5.88 -25.14
C TRP A 518 -3.55 -6.50 -25.70
N GLY A 519 -3.46 -7.31 -26.77
CA GLY A 519 -4.59 -8.07 -27.28
C GLY A 519 -5.18 -8.99 -26.22
N ARG A 520 -4.34 -9.80 -25.57
CA ARG A 520 -4.78 -10.68 -24.48
C ARG A 520 -5.33 -9.90 -23.28
N TRP A 521 -4.68 -8.82 -22.92
CA TRP A 521 -5.14 -7.97 -21.83
C TRP A 521 -6.54 -7.38 -22.09
N LEU A 522 -6.82 -6.94 -23.32
CA LEU A 522 -8.14 -6.44 -23.70
C LEU A 522 -9.21 -7.54 -23.75
N GLU A 523 -8.85 -8.77 -24.16
CA GLU A 523 -9.75 -9.92 -24.09
C GLU A 523 -10.15 -10.23 -22.65
N GLN A 524 -9.17 -10.31 -21.74
CA GLN A 524 -9.42 -10.52 -20.32
C GLN A 524 -10.26 -9.37 -19.70
N ALA A 525 -10.06 -8.17 -20.17
CA ALA A 525 -10.83 -7.01 -19.73
C ALA A 525 -12.30 -7.07 -20.17
N ALA A 526 -12.56 -7.57 -21.36
CA ALA A 526 -13.93 -7.80 -21.82
C ALA A 526 -14.61 -8.86 -20.95
N ASP A 527 -13.90 -9.95 -20.64
CA ASP A 527 -14.39 -11.02 -19.76
C ASP A 527 -14.64 -10.50 -18.33
N GLU A 528 -13.75 -9.66 -17.80
CA GLU A 528 -13.93 -9.01 -16.49
C GLU A 528 -15.16 -8.10 -16.49
N LEU A 529 -15.34 -7.31 -17.54
CA LEU A 529 -16.51 -6.44 -17.70
C LEU A 529 -17.81 -7.25 -17.77
N GLU A 530 -17.84 -8.33 -18.55
CA GLU A 530 -19.00 -9.23 -18.59
C GLU A 530 -19.32 -9.83 -17.22
N THR A 531 -18.29 -10.21 -16.48
CA THR A 531 -18.42 -10.75 -15.12
C THR A 531 -18.94 -9.69 -14.14
N MET A 532 -18.43 -8.48 -14.23
CA MET A 532 -18.89 -7.35 -13.42
C MET A 532 -20.36 -7.01 -13.66
N LEU A 533 -20.75 -6.99 -14.92
CA LEU A 533 -22.08 -6.55 -15.31
C LEU A 533 -23.14 -7.64 -15.09
N GLY A 534 -22.74 -8.91 -15.12
CA GLY A 534 -23.66 -10.04 -15.09
C GLY A 534 -24.50 -10.14 -16.37
N ALA A 535 -25.18 -11.26 -16.57
CA ALA A 535 -25.94 -11.53 -17.79
C ALA A 535 -27.11 -10.55 -18.07
N ALA A 536 -27.64 -9.90 -17.03
CA ALA A 536 -28.74 -8.93 -17.19
C ALA A 536 -28.29 -7.58 -17.78
N CYS A 537 -27.02 -7.22 -17.61
CA CYS A 537 -26.47 -5.94 -18.07
C CYS A 537 -25.88 -5.98 -19.47
N THR A 538 -25.44 -7.15 -19.94
CA THR A 538 -25.00 -7.33 -21.34
C THR A 538 -26.13 -7.05 -22.35
N ALA A 539 -27.38 -7.02 -21.90
CA ALA A 539 -28.55 -6.66 -22.69
C ALA A 539 -28.75 -5.12 -22.88
N SER A 540 -28.01 -4.26 -22.17
CA SER A 540 -28.10 -2.83 -22.35
C SER A 540 -27.37 -2.40 -23.63
N PRO A 541 -27.98 -1.57 -24.53
CA PRO A 541 -27.33 -1.10 -25.76
C PRO A 541 -26.00 -0.35 -25.49
N ALA A 542 -25.91 0.39 -24.39
CA ALA A 542 -24.69 1.12 -24.03
C ALA A 542 -23.56 0.17 -23.59
N THR A 543 -23.89 -0.88 -22.86
CA THR A 543 -22.95 -1.92 -22.43
C THR A 543 -22.47 -2.76 -23.61
N ALA A 544 -23.40 -3.16 -24.48
CA ALA A 544 -23.07 -3.90 -25.69
C ALA A 544 -22.16 -3.08 -26.63
N ALA A 545 -22.35 -1.76 -26.72
CA ALA A 545 -21.49 -0.88 -27.49
C ALA A 545 -20.06 -0.79 -26.88
N ALA A 546 -19.93 -0.62 -25.57
CA ALA A 546 -18.65 -0.58 -24.89
C ALA A 546 -17.87 -1.90 -25.02
N LEU A 547 -18.55 -3.04 -24.83
CA LEU A 547 -17.97 -4.37 -25.06
C LEU A 547 -17.53 -4.57 -26.51
N ALA A 548 -18.35 -4.16 -27.48
CA ALA A 548 -18.01 -4.28 -28.90
C ALA A 548 -16.78 -3.43 -29.27
N GLU A 549 -16.61 -2.28 -28.66
CA GLU A 549 -15.45 -1.42 -28.89
C GLU A 549 -14.17 -2.03 -28.32
N ILE A 550 -14.22 -2.57 -27.09
CA ILE A 550 -13.11 -3.28 -26.44
C ILE A 550 -12.73 -4.53 -27.25
N LEU A 551 -13.69 -5.36 -27.61
CA LEU A 551 -13.47 -6.54 -28.43
C LEU A 551 -12.94 -6.21 -29.82
N GLY A 552 -13.43 -5.12 -30.43
CA GLY A 552 -12.91 -4.61 -31.71
C GLY A 552 -11.44 -4.15 -31.60
N ALA A 553 -11.04 -3.54 -30.51
CA ALA A 553 -9.65 -3.18 -30.26
C ALA A 553 -8.78 -4.42 -30.00
N ALA A 554 -9.26 -5.39 -29.24
CA ALA A 554 -8.58 -6.67 -29.00
C ALA A 554 -8.35 -7.45 -30.30
N THR A 555 -9.37 -7.51 -31.16
CA THR A 555 -9.29 -8.17 -32.47
C THR A 555 -8.26 -7.52 -33.38
N ARG A 556 -8.21 -6.19 -33.45
CA ARG A 556 -7.20 -5.47 -34.24
C ARG A 556 -5.77 -5.76 -33.78
N LEU A 557 -5.55 -5.80 -32.46
CA LEU A 557 -4.24 -6.12 -31.88
C LEU A 557 -3.87 -7.60 -32.04
N GLY A 558 -4.85 -8.51 -31.96
CA GLY A 558 -4.69 -9.94 -32.25
C GLY A 558 -4.28 -10.18 -33.71
N ASP A 559 -4.90 -9.50 -34.67
CA ASP A 559 -4.54 -9.57 -36.09
C ASP A 559 -3.13 -9.03 -36.38
N GLU A 560 -2.69 -8.00 -35.67
CA GLU A 560 -1.34 -7.46 -35.78
C GLU A 560 -0.31 -8.42 -35.18
N CYS A 561 -0.64 -9.04 -34.06
CA CYS A 561 0.15 -10.12 -33.45
C CYS A 561 0.35 -11.29 -34.42
N LEU A 562 -0.72 -11.81 -35.01
CA LEU A 562 -0.67 -12.90 -35.98
C LEU A 562 0.16 -12.56 -37.22
N ARG A 563 -0.03 -11.38 -37.80
CA ARG A 563 0.71 -10.93 -38.99
C ARG A 563 2.21 -10.88 -38.73
N SER A 564 2.64 -10.44 -37.55
CA SER A 564 4.05 -10.34 -37.20
C SER A 564 4.68 -11.70 -36.91
N THR A 565 3.93 -12.63 -36.31
CA THR A 565 4.40 -14.00 -36.04
C THR A 565 4.59 -14.79 -37.34
N ILE A 566 3.70 -14.59 -38.32
CA ILE A 566 3.80 -15.20 -39.64
C ILE A 566 4.92 -14.56 -40.47
N GLY A 567 5.14 -13.25 -40.32
CA GLY A 567 6.22 -12.52 -41.01
C GLY A 567 7.62 -12.95 -40.54
N SER A 568 7.81 -13.19 -39.26
CA SER A 568 9.09 -13.66 -38.70
C SER A 568 9.42 -15.11 -39.06
N GLY A 569 8.41 -15.96 -39.30
CA GLY A 569 8.59 -17.36 -39.74
C GLY A 569 9.06 -17.51 -41.20
N ARG A 570 8.89 -16.50 -42.05
CA ARG A 570 9.33 -16.55 -43.47
C ARG A 570 10.75 -16.06 -43.75
N GLY A 571 11.37 -15.40 -42.75
CA GLY A 571 12.76 -14.89 -42.87
C GLY A 571 13.86 -15.92 -42.60
N GLY A 572 13.54 -17.10 -42.09
CA GLY A 572 14.51 -18.11 -41.63
C GLY A 572 14.93 -19.19 -42.63
N ARG A 573 14.44 -19.14 -43.89
CA ARG A 573 14.81 -20.14 -44.95
C ARG A 573 15.28 -19.49 -46.21
N ARG A 574 16.42 -18.79 -46.20
CA ARG A 574 17.25 -18.54 -47.40
C ARG A 574 18.70 -18.36 -46.96
N GLY A 575 19.51 -19.35 -47.12
CA GLY A 575 20.97 -19.24 -46.97
C GLY A 575 21.67 -20.49 -46.52
N GLY A 576 21.66 -21.54 -47.34
CA GLY A 576 22.47 -22.72 -47.14
C GLY A 576 22.58 -23.51 -48.42
N GLY A 577 23.45 -23.08 -49.32
CA GLY A 577 23.71 -23.80 -50.56
C GLY A 577 24.79 -23.11 -51.38
N ALA A 578 26.07 -23.38 -51.11
CA ALA A 578 27.17 -23.63 -52.02
C ALA A 578 28.49 -23.81 -51.22
#